data_ad011f03eaef777245cfa97c3c159dba
#
_entry.id   ad011f03eaef777245cfa97c3c159dba
#
_cell.length_a   1.000
_cell.length_b   1.000
_cell.length_c   1.000
_cell.angle_alpha   90.00
_cell.angle_beta   90.00
_cell.angle_gamma   90.00
#
_symmetry.space_group_name_H-M   'P 1'
#
loop_
_entity.id
_entity.type
_entity.pdbx_description
1 polymer ?
#
loop_
_entity_poly.entity_id
_entity_poly.type
_entity_poly.pdbx_seq_one_letter_code
_entity_poly.pdbx_strand_id
1 'polypeptide(L)'
;MIVRGVCAPKFEELKNLFQKYLNDKTEIGANFSIIKNQEILVNIYGGEKNNKEPWDETTIVNTFSLSKGIYASCIASLIERKEINLDKRVSYYWPEFSYNKKDITIKDILSHQSGLYRFKKKITNDDLLDFDKIIEILEKQEPDHKPGEKTFYHAKTHGYLVENLIRKITNLSLKKFFKKNLSSIYNINFNFGFEEQDFENVCDLIEIKSEVSETTTELTAFNSPKHETSFYNSTKWRLGGVASMGGHGSSLSIAKLYDLLANDLKCDNKKIISRQNFRDILNQSNFRIDETLKLPIKWTYSGFILRGGWMFGKNKEAFGHNGWGGCLGFGDPVKGIGIAYVTKKINPSMSADTRAVNLIKKTYEIFDRN
;
A
#
# COMPACT_ATOMS: atom_id res chain seq x y z
N MET A 1 11.06 -25.54 -8.36
CA MET A 1 9.97 -24.97 -7.53
C MET A 1 8.66 -25.13 -8.29
N ILE A 2 7.56 -25.50 -7.61
CA ILE A 2 6.26 -25.79 -8.25
C ILE A 2 5.24 -24.75 -7.81
N VAL A 3 4.44 -24.26 -8.77
CA VAL A 3 3.29 -23.38 -8.48
C VAL A 3 2.17 -24.20 -7.86
N ARG A 4 1.64 -23.69 -6.75
CA ARG A 4 0.52 -24.27 -5.99
C ARG A 4 -0.63 -23.29 -5.96
N GLY A 5 -1.75 -23.70 -5.36
CA GLY A 5 -2.91 -22.87 -5.13
C GLY A 5 -4.04 -23.06 -6.15
N VAL A 6 -5.01 -22.16 -6.13
CA VAL A 6 -6.22 -22.22 -6.95
C VAL A 6 -6.02 -21.40 -8.23
N CYS A 7 -6.40 -21.97 -9.36
CA CYS A 7 -6.41 -21.29 -10.65
C CYS A 7 -7.59 -21.80 -11.48
N ALA A 8 -8.57 -20.94 -11.74
CA ALA A 8 -9.68 -21.32 -12.61
C ALA A 8 -9.18 -21.66 -14.02
N PRO A 9 -9.73 -22.68 -14.71
CA PRO A 9 -9.18 -23.22 -15.96
C PRO A 9 -8.85 -22.18 -17.03
N LYS A 10 -9.66 -21.14 -17.16
CA LYS A 10 -9.43 -20.06 -18.13
C LYS A 10 -8.14 -19.25 -17.86
N PHE A 11 -7.59 -19.30 -16.65
CA PHE A 11 -6.38 -18.57 -16.23
C PHE A 11 -5.11 -19.45 -16.22
N GLU A 12 -5.14 -20.66 -16.79
CA GLU A 12 -3.99 -21.57 -16.81
C GLU A 12 -2.72 -20.93 -17.43
N GLU A 13 -2.89 -20.02 -18.39
CA GLU A 13 -1.78 -19.24 -18.94
C GLU A 13 -1.04 -18.38 -17.89
N LEU A 14 -1.75 -17.89 -16.86
CA LEU A 14 -1.13 -17.14 -15.74
C LEU A 14 -0.28 -18.07 -14.87
N LYS A 15 -0.81 -19.25 -14.57
CA LYS A 15 -0.07 -20.26 -13.79
C LYS A 15 1.20 -20.69 -14.52
N ASN A 16 1.13 -20.88 -15.84
CA ASN A 16 2.27 -21.21 -16.67
C ASN A 16 3.32 -20.08 -16.71
N LEU A 17 2.88 -18.81 -16.81
CA LEU A 17 3.76 -17.66 -16.76
C LEU A 17 4.45 -17.53 -15.39
N PHE A 18 3.70 -17.73 -14.31
CA PHE A 18 4.24 -17.70 -12.94
C PHE A 18 5.24 -18.86 -12.72
N GLN A 19 4.92 -20.08 -13.21
CA GLN A 19 5.83 -21.24 -13.18
C GLN A 19 7.13 -20.98 -13.94
N LYS A 20 7.05 -20.28 -15.09
CA LYS A 20 8.25 -19.87 -15.83
C LYS A 20 9.14 -18.95 -14.97
N TYR A 21 8.57 -17.97 -14.27
CA TYR A 21 9.34 -17.08 -13.40
C TYR A 21 10.07 -17.82 -12.26
N LEU A 22 9.47 -18.88 -11.73
CA LEU A 22 10.13 -19.72 -10.71
C LEU A 22 11.25 -20.58 -11.32
N ASN A 23 11.05 -21.11 -12.54
CA ASN A 23 12.01 -21.97 -13.21
C ASN A 23 13.28 -21.21 -13.61
N ASP A 24 13.13 -20.01 -14.16
CA ASP A 24 14.26 -19.16 -14.60
C ASP A 24 14.81 -18.25 -13.50
N LYS A 25 14.30 -18.39 -12.25
CA LYS A 25 14.68 -17.61 -11.07
C LYS A 25 14.47 -16.09 -11.22
N THR A 26 13.64 -15.68 -12.19
CA THR A 26 13.12 -14.32 -12.24
C THR A 26 12.33 -14.03 -10.96
N GLU A 27 11.66 -15.05 -10.43
CA GLU A 27 11.01 -15.02 -9.10
C GLU A 27 11.59 -16.15 -8.23
N ILE A 28 11.68 -15.88 -6.91
CA ILE A 28 12.18 -16.84 -5.92
C ILE A 28 11.17 -17.16 -4.82
N GLY A 29 10.13 -16.35 -4.67
CA GLY A 29 9.04 -16.55 -3.73
C GLY A 29 8.03 -15.44 -3.85
N ALA A 30 6.80 -15.79 -4.25
CA ALA A 30 5.73 -14.83 -4.51
C ALA A 30 4.34 -15.47 -4.45
N ASN A 31 3.35 -14.59 -4.43
CA ASN A 31 1.94 -14.94 -4.50
C ASN A 31 1.20 -13.93 -5.40
N PHE A 32 0.31 -14.42 -6.30
CA PHE A 32 -0.54 -13.63 -7.17
C PHE A 32 -2.01 -14.04 -7.03
N SER A 33 -2.90 -13.07 -6.85
CA SER A 33 -4.33 -13.35 -6.63
C SER A 33 -5.22 -12.44 -7.45
N ILE A 34 -6.34 -13.02 -7.93
CA ILE A 34 -7.45 -12.36 -8.60
C ILE A 34 -8.74 -12.78 -7.90
N ILE A 35 -9.50 -11.83 -7.41
CA ILE A 35 -10.82 -12.06 -6.81
C ILE A 35 -11.86 -11.25 -7.57
N LYS A 36 -13.02 -11.86 -7.77
CA LYS A 36 -14.19 -11.22 -8.39
C LYS A 36 -15.45 -11.58 -7.63
N ASN A 37 -16.15 -10.58 -7.11
CA ASN A 37 -17.39 -10.79 -6.34
C ASN A 37 -17.20 -11.82 -5.20
N GLN A 38 -16.09 -11.73 -4.46
CA GLN A 38 -15.68 -12.64 -3.39
C GLN A 38 -15.28 -14.07 -3.87
N GLU A 39 -15.40 -14.38 -5.15
CA GLU A 39 -14.92 -15.63 -5.73
C GLU A 39 -13.43 -15.54 -6.04
N ILE A 40 -12.66 -16.53 -5.59
CA ILE A 40 -11.22 -16.67 -5.88
C ILE A 40 -11.08 -17.26 -7.29
N LEU A 41 -10.76 -16.41 -8.27
CA LEU A 41 -10.45 -16.87 -9.63
C LEU A 41 -9.03 -17.41 -9.75
N VAL A 42 -8.10 -16.73 -9.08
CA VAL A 42 -6.69 -17.12 -9.02
C VAL A 42 -6.14 -16.81 -7.62
N ASN A 43 -5.46 -17.77 -7.02
CA ASN A 43 -4.60 -17.60 -5.87
C ASN A 43 -3.43 -18.57 -6.01
N ILE A 44 -2.43 -18.19 -6.81
CA ILE A 44 -1.25 -18.98 -7.10
C ILE A 44 -0.05 -18.45 -6.34
N TYR A 45 0.73 -19.36 -5.80
CA TYR A 45 1.92 -19.06 -5.04
C TYR A 45 3.00 -20.13 -5.28
N GLY A 46 4.25 -19.78 -4.99
CA GLY A 46 5.36 -20.70 -5.14
C GLY A 46 6.70 -20.05 -4.85
N GLY A 47 7.71 -20.89 -4.86
CA GLY A 47 9.07 -20.52 -4.48
C GLY A 47 9.39 -20.89 -3.04
N GLU A 48 10.30 -20.15 -2.43
CA GLU A 48 10.83 -20.41 -1.09
C GLU A 48 10.57 -19.21 -0.17
N LYS A 49 10.14 -19.49 1.05
CA LYS A 49 10.18 -18.53 2.17
C LYS A 49 11.54 -18.62 2.89
N ASN A 50 11.57 -18.44 4.21
CA ASN A 50 12.81 -18.49 4.99
C ASN A 50 13.36 -19.92 5.02
N ASN A 51 14.68 -20.07 5.22
CA ASN A 51 15.36 -21.37 5.38
C ASN A 51 15.05 -22.39 4.29
N LYS A 52 14.76 -21.93 3.06
CA LYS A 52 14.36 -22.77 1.91
C LYS A 52 13.06 -23.56 2.12
N GLU A 53 12.26 -23.20 3.11
CA GLU A 53 10.92 -23.75 3.25
C GLU A 53 10.04 -23.34 2.05
N PRO A 54 9.11 -24.21 1.62
CA PRO A 54 8.22 -23.86 0.52
C PRO A 54 7.33 -22.65 0.87
N TRP A 55 7.18 -21.74 -0.08
CA TRP A 55 6.14 -20.71 0.02
C TRP A 55 4.76 -21.35 0.05
N ASP A 56 3.90 -20.95 0.95
CA ASP A 56 2.54 -21.45 1.12
C ASP A 56 1.49 -20.34 1.10
N GLU A 57 0.21 -20.70 1.25
CA GLU A 57 -0.91 -19.76 1.20
C GLU A 57 -0.96 -18.78 2.38
N THR A 58 -0.31 -19.15 3.51
CA THR A 58 -0.27 -18.33 4.72
C THR A 58 0.90 -17.35 4.73
N THR A 59 1.84 -17.54 3.81
CA THR A 59 3.07 -16.72 3.74
C THR A 59 2.74 -15.25 3.44
N ILE A 60 3.26 -14.37 4.28
CA ILE A 60 3.11 -12.92 4.18
C ILE A 60 4.47 -12.23 4.14
N VAL A 61 4.51 -11.07 3.49
CA VAL A 61 5.74 -10.27 3.36
C VAL A 61 5.48 -8.81 3.70
N ASN A 62 6.56 -8.08 3.99
CA ASN A 62 6.50 -6.62 4.06
C ASN A 62 6.20 -6.04 2.68
N THR A 63 5.12 -5.27 2.56
CA THR A 63 4.58 -4.78 1.28
C THR A 63 4.96 -3.33 0.98
N PHE A 64 5.75 -2.70 1.85
CA PHE A 64 6.13 -1.30 1.75
C PHE A 64 4.93 -0.36 1.49
N SER A 65 5.06 0.52 0.52
CA SER A 65 4.07 1.57 0.25
C SER A 65 2.71 1.07 -0.23
N LEU A 66 2.56 -0.21 -0.59
CA LEU A 66 1.25 -0.82 -0.79
C LEU A 66 0.36 -0.65 0.47
N SER A 67 0.99 -0.58 1.66
CA SER A 67 0.35 -0.24 2.94
C SER A 67 -0.50 1.03 2.86
N LYS A 68 -0.11 2.01 2.02
CA LYS A 68 -0.85 3.27 1.85
C LYS A 68 -2.24 3.05 1.25
N GLY A 69 -2.34 2.17 0.25
CA GLY A 69 -3.63 1.79 -0.31
C GLY A 69 -4.52 1.03 0.69
N ILE A 70 -3.90 0.27 1.60
CA ILE A 70 -4.65 -0.44 2.64
C ILE A 70 -5.22 0.55 3.68
N TYR A 71 -4.42 1.50 4.18
CA TYR A 71 -4.99 2.47 5.13
C TYR A 71 -5.86 3.55 4.46
N ALA A 72 -5.76 3.75 3.14
CA ALA A 72 -6.74 4.55 2.41
C ALA A 72 -8.15 3.96 2.53
N SER A 73 -8.30 2.63 2.66
CA SER A 73 -9.58 1.99 2.96
C SER A 73 -10.11 2.35 4.37
N CYS A 74 -9.21 2.59 5.33
CA CYS A 74 -9.61 3.11 6.65
C CYS A 74 -10.18 4.53 6.53
N ILE A 75 -9.53 5.38 5.73
CA ILE A 75 -10.04 6.74 5.45
C ILE A 75 -11.39 6.67 4.73
N ALA A 76 -11.54 5.79 3.73
CA ALA A 76 -12.82 5.57 3.05
C ALA A 76 -13.93 5.18 4.04
N SER A 77 -13.64 4.30 5.00
CA SER A 77 -14.57 3.93 6.07
C SER A 77 -14.94 5.10 6.99
N LEU A 78 -13.99 5.99 7.31
CA LEU A 78 -14.26 7.19 8.09
C LEU A 78 -15.11 8.21 7.32
N ILE A 79 -14.90 8.32 5.99
CA ILE A 79 -15.73 9.16 5.11
C ILE A 79 -17.17 8.63 5.08
N GLU A 80 -17.37 7.32 4.89
CA GLU A 80 -18.69 6.70 4.90
C GLU A 80 -19.46 6.99 6.19
N ARG A 81 -18.76 6.96 7.33
CA ARG A 81 -19.34 7.24 8.65
C ARG A 81 -19.45 8.73 8.97
N LYS A 82 -19.03 9.60 8.05
CA LYS A 82 -19.00 11.08 8.22
C LYS A 82 -18.15 11.53 9.43
N GLU A 83 -17.17 10.72 9.83
CA GLU A 83 -16.25 11.01 10.94
C GLU A 83 -15.08 11.89 10.49
N ILE A 84 -14.79 11.94 9.17
CA ILE A 84 -13.77 12.80 8.57
C ILE A 84 -14.32 13.58 7.39
N ASN A 85 -13.90 14.85 7.27
CA ASN A 85 -14.21 15.73 6.15
C ASN A 85 -12.90 16.17 5.48
N LEU A 86 -12.73 15.89 4.21
CA LEU A 86 -11.49 16.12 3.44
C LEU A 86 -11.14 17.61 3.31
N ASP A 87 -12.12 18.51 3.30
CA ASP A 87 -11.94 19.95 3.16
C ASP A 87 -11.65 20.67 4.50
N LYS A 88 -11.81 19.97 5.62
CA LYS A 88 -11.45 20.53 6.93
C LYS A 88 -9.94 20.65 7.06
N ARG A 89 -9.52 21.69 7.80
CA ARG A 89 -8.12 21.83 8.22
C ARG A 89 -7.73 20.68 9.13
N VAL A 90 -6.48 20.24 9.03
CA VAL A 90 -5.92 19.20 9.91
C VAL A 90 -6.07 19.61 11.38
N SER A 91 -5.84 20.88 11.71
CA SER A 91 -5.95 21.43 13.05
C SER A 91 -7.36 21.33 13.67
N TYR A 92 -8.39 21.08 12.87
CA TYR A 92 -9.74 20.82 13.38
C TYR A 92 -9.82 19.49 14.16
N TYR A 93 -9.10 18.48 13.69
CA TYR A 93 -9.04 17.15 14.32
C TYR A 93 -7.80 16.99 15.21
N TRP A 94 -6.74 17.72 14.88
CA TRP A 94 -5.42 17.65 15.51
C TRP A 94 -4.93 19.07 15.84
N PRO A 95 -5.36 19.66 16.97
CA PRO A 95 -5.07 21.07 17.32
C PRO A 95 -3.58 21.39 17.39
N GLU A 96 -2.74 20.47 17.86
CA GLU A 96 -1.29 20.63 18.00
C GLU A 96 -0.59 20.82 16.63
N PHE A 97 -1.26 20.44 15.55
CA PHE A 97 -0.77 20.63 14.17
C PHE A 97 -0.91 22.08 13.65
N SER A 98 -1.39 23.00 14.46
CA SER A 98 -1.70 24.38 14.02
C SER A 98 -0.46 25.28 13.86
N TYR A 99 0.67 24.97 14.49
CA TYR A 99 1.87 25.82 14.44
C TYR A 99 2.43 25.86 13.00
N ASN A 100 2.42 27.06 12.39
CA ASN A 100 2.86 27.35 11.01
C ASN A 100 2.21 26.48 9.90
N LYS A 101 1.14 25.73 10.19
CA LYS A 101 0.49 24.76 9.27
C LYS A 101 -1.03 24.88 9.25
N LYS A 102 -1.58 25.97 9.77
CA LYS A 102 -3.03 26.13 9.94
C LYS A 102 -3.87 25.99 8.67
N ASP A 103 -3.27 26.15 7.49
CA ASP A 103 -3.98 26.08 6.22
C ASP A 103 -3.94 24.70 5.55
N ILE A 104 -3.19 23.75 6.10
CA ILE A 104 -3.16 22.37 5.58
C ILE A 104 -4.51 21.70 5.85
N THR A 105 -5.13 21.19 4.79
CA THR A 105 -6.38 20.41 4.85
C THR A 105 -6.09 18.90 4.89
N ILE A 106 -7.12 18.14 5.23
CA ILE A 106 -7.03 16.65 5.21
C ILE A 106 -6.67 16.15 3.80
N LYS A 107 -7.31 16.70 2.76
CA LYS A 107 -7.01 16.34 1.37
C LYS A 107 -5.57 16.64 0.96
N ASP A 108 -4.94 17.70 1.49
CA ASP A 108 -3.55 18.03 1.18
C ASP A 108 -2.59 16.97 1.74
N ILE A 109 -2.87 16.41 2.92
CA ILE A 109 -2.11 15.28 3.45
C ILE A 109 -2.31 14.05 2.58
N LEU A 110 -3.58 13.65 2.38
CA LEU A 110 -3.91 12.39 1.72
C LEU A 110 -3.48 12.34 0.24
N SER A 111 -3.40 13.49 -0.43
CA SER A 111 -2.98 13.60 -1.84
C SER A 111 -1.54 14.10 -2.01
N HIS A 112 -0.71 14.01 -0.97
CA HIS A 112 0.71 14.35 -1.02
C HIS A 112 1.02 15.83 -1.35
N GLN A 113 0.16 16.75 -0.93
CA GLN A 113 0.27 18.20 -1.21
C GLN A 113 0.56 19.05 0.03
N SER A 114 0.80 18.44 1.20
CA SER A 114 0.94 19.16 2.46
C SER A 114 2.26 19.92 2.62
N GLY A 115 3.28 19.61 1.82
CA GLY A 115 4.63 20.16 1.97
C GLY A 115 5.48 19.45 3.04
N LEU A 116 4.95 18.42 3.69
CA LEU A 116 5.64 17.64 4.74
C LEU A 116 6.17 16.28 4.22
N TYR A 117 6.67 16.25 3.00
CA TYR A 117 7.01 15.01 2.29
C TYR A 117 8.30 14.33 2.77
N ARG A 118 9.15 15.02 3.53
CA ARG A 118 10.42 14.55 4.07
C ARG A 118 10.62 14.99 5.51
N PHE A 119 11.57 14.38 6.21
CA PHE A 119 12.06 14.91 7.47
C PHE A 119 13.17 15.92 7.21
N LYS A 120 13.03 17.15 7.70
CA LYS A 120 14.09 18.19 7.66
C LYS A 120 15.19 17.90 8.68
N LYS A 121 14.85 17.22 9.77
CA LYS A 121 15.79 16.74 10.77
C LYS A 121 16.30 15.36 10.36
N LYS A 122 17.60 15.12 10.49
CA LYS A 122 18.17 13.77 10.30
C LYS A 122 17.62 12.84 11.36
N ILE A 123 17.10 11.70 10.92
CA ILE A 123 16.58 10.63 11.77
C ILE A 123 17.22 9.30 11.39
N THR A 124 17.21 8.35 12.32
CA THR A 124 17.73 6.99 12.14
C THR A 124 16.60 6.02 11.80
N ASN A 125 16.95 4.79 11.41
CA ASN A 125 15.97 3.73 11.22
C ASN A 125 15.22 3.39 12.52
N ASP A 126 15.88 3.48 13.67
CA ASP A 126 15.23 3.25 14.98
C ASP A 126 14.25 4.37 15.34
N ASP A 127 14.53 5.61 14.96
CA ASP A 127 13.61 6.73 15.16
C ASP A 127 12.26 6.51 14.44
N LEU A 128 12.26 5.78 13.30
CA LEU A 128 11.01 5.43 12.61
C LEU A 128 10.08 4.55 13.47
N LEU A 129 10.59 3.87 14.48
CA LEU A 129 9.80 3.02 15.36
C LEU A 129 9.23 3.79 16.57
N ASP A 130 9.72 5.00 16.82
CA ASP A 130 9.24 5.89 17.87
C ASP A 130 8.17 6.84 17.28
N PHE A 131 6.91 6.38 17.33
CA PHE A 131 5.79 7.11 16.77
C PHE A 131 5.66 8.52 17.35
N ASP A 132 5.74 8.67 18.66
CA ASP A 132 5.50 9.94 19.34
C ASP A 132 6.62 10.95 19.03
N LYS A 133 7.87 10.50 18.96
CA LYS A 133 9.02 11.31 18.51
C LYS A 133 8.83 11.83 17.08
N ILE A 134 8.38 10.97 16.16
CA ILE A 134 8.13 11.37 14.78
C ILE A 134 6.99 12.37 14.68
N ILE A 135 5.91 12.16 15.46
CA ILE A 135 4.80 13.12 15.51
C ILE A 135 5.26 14.48 16.02
N GLU A 136 6.05 14.53 17.10
CA GLU A 136 6.63 15.78 17.62
C GLU A 136 7.47 16.51 16.56
N ILE A 137 8.29 15.78 15.79
CA ILE A 137 9.07 16.35 14.69
C ILE A 137 8.16 16.95 13.63
N LEU A 138 7.12 16.23 13.20
CA LEU A 138 6.19 16.68 12.16
C LEU A 138 5.30 17.85 12.64
N GLU A 139 4.94 17.90 13.92
CA GLU A 139 4.22 19.01 14.52
C GLU A 139 5.02 20.32 14.53
N LYS A 140 6.33 20.23 14.71
CA LYS A 140 7.25 21.40 14.74
C LYS A 140 7.77 21.79 13.36
N GLN A 141 7.75 20.86 12.39
CA GLN A 141 8.32 21.08 11.07
C GLN A 141 7.45 21.98 10.21
N GLU A 142 8.04 22.99 9.59
CA GLU A 142 7.38 23.80 8.58
C GLU A 142 7.27 23.07 7.23
N PRO A 143 6.18 23.28 6.47
CA PRO A 143 6.07 22.78 5.10
C PRO A 143 7.18 23.31 4.20
N ASP A 144 7.63 22.54 3.22
CA ASP A 144 8.63 22.95 2.23
C ASP A 144 8.03 23.83 1.11
N HIS A 145 6.71 23.82 0.96
CA HIS A 145 5.97 24.62 -0.01
C HIS A 145 4.55 24.87 0.50
N LYS A 146 3.86 25.83 -0.11
CA LYS A 146 2.47 26.14 0.21
C LYS A 146 1.57 24.90 -0.04
N PRO A 147 0.70 24.54 0.91
CA PRO A 147 -0.23 23.43 0.77
C PRO A 147 -1.09 23.56 -0.50
N GLY A 148 -1.30 22.45 -1.20
CA GLY A 148 -2.06 22.40 -2.44
C GLY A 148 -1.33 22.89 -3.70
N GLU A 149 -0.16 23.54 -3.58
CA GLU A 149 0.55 24.12 -4.73
C GLU A 149 1.27 23.05 -5.56
N LYS A 150 1.98 22.13 -4.91
CA LYS A 150 2.79 21.08 -5.52
C LYS A 150 2.47 19.72 -4.92
N THR A 151 2.80 18.68 -5.66
CA THR A 151 2.69 17.29 -5.18
C THR A 151 4.09 16.71 -5.04
N PHE A 152 4.40 16.26 -3.82
CA PHE A 152 5.63 15.55 -3.48
C PHE A 152 5.27 14.27 -2.75
N TYR A 153 5.57 13.12 -3.30
CA TYR A 153 5.27 11.85 -2.65
C TYR A 153 5.88 11.76 -1.24
N HIS A 154 5.03 11.67 -0.24
CA HIS A 154 5.42 11.53 1.17
C HIS A 154 5.76 10.07 1.47
N ALA A 155 6.95 9.62 1.08
CA ALA A 155 7.30 8.19 1.12
C ALA A 155 7.17 7.60 2.54
N LYS A 156 7.67 8.32 3.56
CA LYS A 156 7.70 7.89 4.97
C LYS A 156 6.73 8.65 5.85
N THR A 157 6.72 9.98 5.74
CA THR A 157 5.93 10.87 6.61
C THR A 157 4.43 10.66 6.52
N HIS A 158 3.92 10.24 5.35
CA HIS A 158 2.48 10.07 5.11
C HIS A 158 1.80 9.15 6.13
N GLY A 159 2.42 8.02 6.45
CA GLY A 159 1.85 7.05 7.38
C GLY A 159 1.66 7.61 8.79
N TYR A 160 2.64 8.40 9.28
CA TYR A 160 2.54 9.05 10.59
C TYR A 160 1.44 10.11 10.63
N LEU A 161 1.37 10.94 9.58
CA LEU A 161 0.33 11.97 9.46
C LEU A 161 -1.07 11.34 9.43
N VAL A 162 -1.26 10.30 8.61
CA VAL A 162 -2.56 9.61 8.49
C VAL A 162 -2.89 8.82 9.75
N GLU A 163 -1.93 8.09 10.32
CA GLU A 163 -2.18 7.35 11.56
C GLU A 163 -2.53 8.29 12.71
N ASN A 164 -1.86 9.43 12.86
CA ASN A 164 -2.19 10.36 13.92
C ASN A 164 -3.58 10.99 13.71
N LEU A 165 -3.97 11.30 12.47
CA LEU A 165 -5.35 11.71 12.17
C LEU A 165 -6.36 10.65 12.62
N ILE A 166 -6.13 9.37 12.28
CA ILE A 166 -7.00 8.27 12.73
C ILE A 166 -7.05 8.22 14.27
N ARG A 167 -5.90 8.35 14.94
CA ARG A 167 -5.84 8.37 16.43
C ARG A 167 -6.63 9.53 17.03
N LYS A 168 -6.47 10.75 16.49
CA LYS A 168 -7.18 11.95 16.97
C LYS A 168 -8.70 11.86 16.75
N ILE A 169 -9.13 11.23 15.65
CA ILE A 169 -10.57 11.09 15.32
C ILE A 169 -11.20 9.94 16.12
N THR A 170 -10.51 8.82 16.29
CA THR A 170 -11.11 7.55 16.76
C THR A 170 -10.62 7.07 18.10
N ASN A 171 -9.59 7.68 18.67
CA ASN A 171 -8.84 7.21 19.86
C ASN A 171 -8.22 5.80 19.69
N LEU A 172 -8.05 5.33 18.44
CA LEU A 172 -7.44 4.04 18.11
C LEU A 172 -6.18 4.23 17.27
N SER A 173 -5.13 3.44 17.53
CA SER A 173 -4.03 3.33 16.56
C SER A 173 -4.53 2.74 15.25
N LEU A 174 -3.81 2.98 14.13
CA LEU A 174 -4.15 2.41 12.83
C LEU A 174 -4.29 0.87 12.90
N LYS A 175 -3.36 0.17 13.58
CA LYS A 175 -3.41 -1.29 13.80
C LYS A 175 -4.76 -1.70 14.44
N LYS A 176 -5.15 -1.04 15.54
CA LYS A 176 -6.40 -1.34 16.25
C LYS A 176 -7.64 -0.97 15.43
N PHE A 177 -7.60 0.18 14.76
CA PHE A 177 -8.69 0.63 13.91
C PHE A 177 -8.91 -0.33 12.74
N PHE A 178 -7.86 -0.67 12.01
CA PHE A 178 -7.91 -1.61 10.89
C PHE A 178 -8.41 -2.98 11.33
N LYS A 179 -7.85 -3.54 12.42
CA LYS A 179 -8.28 -4.84 12.97
C LYS A 179 -9.77 -4.84 13.29
N LYS A 180 -10.25 -3.84 14.00
CA LYS A 180 -11.65 -3.75 14.47
C LYS A 180 -12.65 -3.51 13.34
N ASN A 181 -12.31 -2.63 12.38
CA ASN A 181 -13.28 -2.11 11.41
C ASN A 181 -13.19 -2.75 10.03
N LEU A 182 -12.04 -3.38 9.69
CA LEU A 182 -11.84 -4.01 8.38
C LEU A 182 -11.38 -5.47 8.52
N SER A 183 -10.22 -5.73 9.11
CA SER A 183 -9.59 -7.05 9.12
C SER A 183 -10.53 -8.13 9.69
N SER A 184 -11.08 -7.92 10.89
CA SER A 184 -11.96 -8.91 11.54
C SER A 184 -13.31 -9.05 10.84
N ILE A 185 -13.86 -7.97 10.28
CA ILE A 185 -15.18 -7.98 9.63
C ILE A 185 -15.12 -8.68 8.27
N TYR A 186 -14.07 -8.40 7.50
CA TYR A 186 -13.96 -8.85 6.11
C TYR A 186 -12.96 -10.00 5.93
N ASN A 187 -12.40 -10.53 7.02
CA ASN A 187 -11.37 -11.56 7.03
C ASN A 187 -10.18 -11.19 6.12
N ILE A 188 -9.57 -10.02 6.39
CA ILE A 188 -8.40 -9.48 5.70
C ILE A 188 -7.17 -9.70 6.57
N ASN A 189 -6.32 -10.66 6.22
CA ASN A 189 -5.05 -10.88 6.91
C ASN A 189 -3.99 -9.90 6.37
N PHE A 190 -4.02 -8.68 6.90
CA PHE A 190 -3.01 -7.67 6.67
C PHE A 190 -2.67 -7.00 8.01
N ASN A 191 -1.38 -6.78 8.30
CA ASN A 191 -0.91 -6.40 9.62
C ASN A 191 -0.07 -5.13 9.56
N PHE A 192 -0.45 -4.12 10.34
CA PHE A 192 0.35 -2.93 10.66
C PHE A 192 1.08 -3.16 11.99
N GLY A 193 2.11 -4.01 11.96
CA GLY A 193 2.83 -4.49 13.13
C GLY A 193 2.24 -5.77 13.73
N PHE A 194 3.12 -6.63 14.22
CA PHE A 194 2.79 -7.96 14.76
C PHE A 194 2.90 -8.02 16.26
N GLU A 195 2.31 -9.07 16.84
CA GLU A 195 2.76 -9.68 18.07
C GLU A 195 3.86 -10.70 17.73
N GLU A 196 4.76 -11.01 18.67
CA GLU A 196 5.93 -11.87 18.40
C GLU A 196 5.57 -13.25 17.84
N GLN A 197 4.48 -13.82 18.30
CA GLN A 197 3.95 -15.11 17.86
C GLN A 197 3.49 -15.17 16.40
N ASP A 198 3.30 -14.02 15.76
CA ASP A 198 2.80 -13.92 14.38
C ASP A 198 3.92 -14.08 13.33
N PHE A 199 5.19 -14.28 13.75
CA PHE A 199 6.34 -14.25 12.82
C PHE A 199 6.54 -15.52 12.01
N GLU A 200 5.93 -16.63 12.38
CA GLU A 200 6.08 -17.94 11.71
C GLU A 200 5.76 -17.86 10.22
N ASN A 201 4.76 -17.07 9.85
CA ASN A 201 4.33 -16.90 8.47
C ASN A 201 5.00 -15.72 7.75
N VAL A 202 5.88 -14.96 8.42
CA VAL A 202 6.53 -13.79 7.86
C VAL A 202 7.79 -14.18 7.10
N CYS A 203 7.78 -13.93 5.79
CA CYS A 203 8.93 -14.18 4.94
C CYS A 203 9.86 -12.98 4.89
N ASP A 204 11.18 -13.24 4.99
CA ASP A 204 12.24 -12.25 4.81
C ASP A 204 12.30 -11.76 3.38
N LEU A 205 12.56 -10.48 3.22
CA LEU A 205 12.86 -9.86 1.94
C LEU A 205 14.28 -10.17 1.50
N ILE A 206 14.46 -10.33 0.19
CA ILE A 206 15.78 -10.49 -0.44
C ILE A 206 15.96 -9.37 -1.45
N GLU A 207 16.97 -8.53 -1.24
CA GLU A 207 17.32 -7.45 -2.14
C GLU A 207 18.29 -7.94 -3.22
N ILE A 208 17.97 -7.60 -4.47
CA ILE A 208 18.94 -7.75 -5.55
C ILE A 208 19.83 -6.52 -5.50
N LYS A 209 21.13 -6.72 -5.32
CA LYS A 209 22.11 -5.62 -5.35
C LYS A 209 21.94 -4.84 -6.66
N SER A 210 21.62 -3.56 -6.54
CA SER A 210 21.64 -2.62 -7.65
C SER A 210 23.03 -2.02 -7.73
N GLU A 211 23.58 -1.89 -8.92
CA GLU A 211 24.82 -1.15 -9.16
C GLU A 211 24.60 0.37 -9.08
N VAL A 212 23.36 0.82 -8.90
CA VAL A 212 23.03 2.25 -8.80
C VAL A 212 23.41 2.74 -7.40
N SER A 213 24.54 3.38 -7.31
CA SER A 213 24.99 4.12 -6.13
C SER A 213 24.11 5.35 -5.93
N GLU A 214 23.28 5.39 -4.88
CA GLU A 214 22.66 6.62 -4.43
C GLU A 214 23.71 7.50 -3.77
N THR A 215 24.25 8.45 -4.51
CA THR A 215 25.33 9.36 -4.04
C THR A 215 24.82 10.63 -3.36
N THR A 216 23.51 10.83 -3.25
CA THR A 216 22.96 12.05 -2.65
C THR A 216 23.05 12.06 -1.13
N THR A 217 23.62 13.12 -0.58
CA THR A 217 23.61 13.43 0.86
C THR A 217 22.40 14.24 1.29
N GLU A 218 21.58 14.69 0.33
CA GLU A 218 20.39 15.48 0.59
C GLU A 218 19.31 14.64 1.29
N LEU A 219 18.66 15.22 2.30
CA LEU A 219 17.52 14.59 2.97
C LEU A 219 16.29 14.63 2.06
N THR A 220 15.98 13.51 1.43
CA THR A 220 14.84 13.35 0.54
C THR A 220 13.72 12.52 1.20
N ALA A 221 12.59 12.37 0.52
CA ALA A 221 11.51 11.50 0.98
C ALA A 221 11.94 10.03 1.13
N PHE A 222 12.99 9.59 0.43
CA PHE A 222 13.45 8.19 0.43
C PHE A 222 14.68 7.94 1.28
N ASN A 223 15.63 8.86 1.35
CA ASN A 223 16.93 8.63 2.00
C ASN A 223 17.04 9.16 3.44
N SER A 224 15.93 9.56 4.06
CA SER A 224 15.89 10.00 5.46
C SER A 224 14.95 9.13 6.29
N PRO A 225 15.45 8.07 6.92
CA PRO A 225 16.76 7.42 6.75
C PRO A 225 16.85 6.58 5.46
N LYS A 226 18.04 6.10 5.09
CA LYS A 226 18.24 5.19 3.95
C LYS A 226 17.53 3.87 4.16
N HIS A 227 17.16 3.22 3.05
CA HIS A 227 16.62 1.87 3.07
C HIS A 227 17.69 0.84 3.39
N GLU A 228 17.38 -0.07 4.32
CA GLU A 228 18.23 -1.20 4.70
C GLU A 228 17.37 -2.46 4.82
N THR A 229 17.55 -3.42 3.93
CA THR A 229 16.74 -4.64 3.90
C THR A 229 16.86 -5.46 5.18
N SER A 230 18.05 -5.49 5.80
CA SER A 230 18.27 -6.11 7.10
C SER A 230 17.40 -5.52 8.21
N PHE A 231 17.20 -4.18 8.18
CA PHE A 231 16.31 -3.51 9.12
C PHE A 231 14.85 -3.92 8.92
N TYR A 232 14.38 -4.02 7.67
CA TYR A 232 13.00 -4.42 7.36
C TYR A 232 12.70 -5.91 7.67
N ASN A 233 13.73 -6.75 7.74
CA ASN A 233 13.62 -8.14 8.19
C ASN A 233 13.74 -8.30 9.72
N SER A 234 14.06 -7.22 10.45
CA SER A 234 14.27 -7.31 11.90
C SER A 234 12.97 -7.45 12.68
N THR A 235 13.04 -8.12 13.82
CA THR A 235 11.96 -8.24 14.81
C THR A 235 11.38 -6.87 15.19
N LYS A 236 12.25 -5.88 15.46
CA LYS A 236 11.80 -4.53 15.84
C LYS A 236 10.98 -3.84 14.75
N TRP A 237 11.33 -4.01 13.47
CA TRP A 237 10.54 -3.48 12.37
C TRP A 237 9.16 -4.15 12.28
N ARG A 238 9.12 -5.48 12.37
CA ARG A 238 7.87 -6.25 12.33
C ARG A 238 6.92 -5.87 13.46
N LEU A 239 7.44 -5.67 14.68
CA LEU A 239 6.65 -5.19 15.82
C LEU A 239 6.22 -3.73 15.68
N GLY A 240 7.09 -2.88 15.14
CA GLY A 240 6.92 -1.43 15.11
C GLY A 240 5.76 -0.92 14.25
N GLY A 241 5.42 -1.63 13.17
CA GLY A 241 4.22 -1.35 12.39
C GLY A 241 4.14 0.03 11.75
N VAL A 242 5.25 0.54 11.19
CA VAL A 242 5.30 1.85 10.52
C VAL A 242 4.28 1.91 9.38
N ALA A 243 3.22 2.70 9.54
CA ALA A 243 2.02 2.67 8.70
C ALA A 243 2.31 2.81 7.19
N SER A 244 3.23 3.72 6.79
CA SER A 244 3.50 4.02 5.38
C SER A 244 4.21 2.92 4.61
N MET A 245 4.87 1.96 5.30
CA MET A 245 5.78 1.01 4.65
C MET A 245 6.01 -0.30 5.44
N GLY A 246 5.45 -0.44 6.64
CA GLY A 246 5.63 -1.60 7.51
C GLY A 246 4.44 -2.58 7.51
N GLY A 247 3.53 -2.46 6.56
CA GLY A 247 2.42 -3.39 6.43
C GLY A 247 2.85 -4.74 5.84
N HIS A 248 2.33 -5.83 6.41
CA HIS A 248 2.59 -7.20 5.96
C HIS A 248 1.31 -7.90 5.56
N GLY A 249 1.32 -8.61 4.43
CA GLY A 249 0.13 -9.32 3.95
C GLY A 249 0.42 -10.28 2.80
N SER A 250 -0.59 -11.11 2.47
CA SER A 250 -0.60 -11.97 1.30
C SER A 250 -1.35 -11.31 0.14
N SER A 251 -1.08 -11.73 -1.10
CA SER A 251 -1.83 -11.20 -2.25
C SER A 251 -3.33 -11.52 -2.16
N LEU A 252 -3.70 -12.67 -1.60
CA LEU A 252 -5.10 -13.06 -1.43
C LEU A 252 -5.88 -12.04 -0.58
N SER A 253 -5.33 -11.68 0.58
CA SER A 253 -5.98 -10.71 1.48
C SER A 253 -6.06 -9.32 0.90
N ILE A 254 -5.01 -8.90 0.19
CA ILE A 254 -4.96 -7.59 -0.47
C ILE A 254 -5.96 -7.55 -1.63
N ALA A 255 -5.99 -8.57 -2.50
CA ALA A 255 -6.93 -8.67 -3.60
C ALA A 255 -8.38 -8.70 -3.09
N LYS A 256 -8.65 -9.38 -1.97
CA LYS A 256 -9.98 -9.41 -1.33
C LYS A 256 -10.44 -8.02 -0.89
N LEU A 257 -9.57 -7.24 -0.25
CA LEU A 257 -9.90 -5.87 0.14
C LEU A 257 -10.26 -5.01 -1.08
N TYR A 258 -9.47 -5.10 -2.15
CA TYR A 258 -9.72 -4.34 -3.36
C TYR A 258 -10.95 -4.81 -4.14
N ASP A 259 -11.27 -6.11 -4.10
CA ASP A 259 -12.53 -6.66 -4.65
C ASP A 259 -13.75 -6.09 -3.92
N LEU A 260 -13.71 -6.04 -2.58
CA LEU A 260 -14.76 -5.43 -1.76
C LEU A 260 -15.01 -3.97 -2.13
N LEU A 261 -13.96 -3.20 -2.33
CA LEU A 261 -14.04 -1.79 -2.72
C LEU A 261 -14.51 -1.60 -4.16
N ALA A 262 -14.05 -2.43 -5.09
CA ALA A 262 -14.39 -2.33 -6.52
C ALA A 262 -15.85 -2.70 -6.80
N ASN A 263 -16.45 -3.58 -6.00
CA ASN A 263 -17.76 -4.18 -6.23
C ASN A 263 -18.86 -3.70 -5.26
N ASP A 264 -18.57 -2.76 -4.34
CA ASP A 264 -19.55 -2.35 -3.32
C ASP A 264 -20.08 -3.55 -2.49
N LEU A 265 -19.18 -4.49 -2.19
CA LEU A 265 -19.57 -5.74 -1.55
C LEU A 265 -19.80 -5.56 -0.05
N LYS A 266 -20.73 -6.36 0.48
CA LYS A 266 -21.05 -6.42 1.90
C LYS A 266 -20.51 -7.73 2.50
N CYS A 267 -20.16 -7.66 3.76
CA CYS A 267 -19.95 -8.81 4.61
C CYS A 267 -20.81 -8.61 5.87
N ASP A 268 -21.68 -9.54 6.19
CA ASP A 268 -22.64 -9.45 7.31
C ASP A 268 -23.41 -8.12 7.33
N ASN A 269 -23.92 -7.70 6.16
CA ASN A 269 -24.62 -6.42 5.94
C ASN A 269 -23.76 -5.15 6.20
N LYS A 270 -22.46 -5.28 6.42
CA LYS A 270 -21.53 -4.15 6.60
C LYS A 270 -20.79 -3.87 5.30
N LYS A 271 -20.57 -2.59 5.01
CA LYS A 271 -19.76 -2.09 3.90
C LYS A 271 -18.60 -1.26 4.43
N ILE A 272 -17.48 -1.28 3.73
CA ILE A 272 -16.37 -0.35 3.99
C ILE A 272 -16.81 1.06 3.61
N ILE A 273 -17.39 1.18 2.41
CA ILE A 273 -17.90 2.43 1.85
C ILE A 273 -18.98 2.09 0.82
N SER A 274 -20.01 2.93 0.68
CA SER A 274 -21.03 2.80 -0.35
C SER A 274 -20.45 3.10 -1.74
N ARG A 275 -21.03 2.50 -2.78
CA ARG A 275 -20.60 2.67 -4.18
C ARG A 275 -20.58 4.14 -4.60
N GLN A 276 -21.60 4.90 -4.20
CA GLN A 276 -21.69 6.32 -4.54
C GLN A 276 -20.56 7.10 -3.87
N ASN A 277 -20.41 6.99 -2.55
CA ASN A 277 -19.35 7.68 -1.82
C ASN A 277 -17.96 7.27 -2.33
N PHE A 278 -17.77 5.98 -2.69
CA PHE A 278 -16.50 5.52 -3.22
C PHE A 278 -16.17 6.14 -4.59
N ARG A 279 -17.15 6.20 -5.50
CA ARG A 279 -17.00 6.92 -6.77
C ARG A 279 -16.68 8.40 -6.56
N ASP A 280 -17.36 9.04 -5.63
CA ASP A 280 -17.16 10.46 -5.34
C ASP A 280 -15.74 10.73 -4.85
N ILE A 281 -15.19 9.88 -3.97
CA ILE A 281 -13.79 10.05 -3.51
C ILE A 281 -12.75 9.70 -4.58
N LEU A 282 -13.03 8.77 -5.50
CA LEU A 282 -12.13 8.48 -6.62
C LEU A 282 -12.14 9.61 -7.65
N ASN A 283 -13.27 10.28 -7.86
CA ASN A 283 -13.39 11.42 -8.76
C ASN A 283 -12.71 12.68 -8.19
N GLN A 284 -12.65 12.82 -6.88
CA GLN A 284 -11.93 13.90 -6.19
C GLN A 284 -10.44 13.60 -6.18
N SER A 285 -9.73 14.10 -7.17
CA SER A 285 -8.32 13.79 -7.39
C SER A 285 -7.60 14.97 -8.05
N ASN A 286 -6.27 14.98 -7.89
CA ASN A 286 -5.39 15.84 -8.68
C ASN A 286 -4.58 14.98 -9.68
N PHE A 287 -4.28 15.53 -10.83
CA PHE A 287 -3.36 14.96 -11.80
C PHE A 287 -2.22 15.95 -12.03
N ARG A 288 -1.04 15.63 -11.50
CA ARG A 288 0.15 16.48 -11.57
C ARG A 288 1.42 15.64 -11.72
N ILE A 289 2.51 16.27 -12.15
CA ILE A 289 3.84 15.67 -11.98
C ILE A 289 4.14 15.66 -10.49
N ASP A 290 4.39 14.47 -9.95
CA ASP A 290 4.89 14.31 -8.59
C ASP A 290 6.38 14.63 -8.57
N GLU A 291 6.76 15.64 -7.79
CA GLU A 291 8.12 16.17 -7.77
C GLU A 291 9.14 15.23 -7.09
N THR A 292 8.68 14.29 -6.28
CA THR A 292 9.53 13.24 -5.71
C THR A 292 9.78 12.11 -6.71
N LEU A 293 8.71 11.67 -7.39
CA LEU A 293 8.75 10.51 -8.30
C LEU A 293 9.09 10.89 -9.74
N LYS A 294 9.01 12.20 -10.08
CA LYS A 294 9.21 12.75 -11.44
C LYS A 294 8.31 12.11 -12.50
N LEU A 295 7.12 11.73 -12.10
CA LEU A 295 6.13 11.06 -12.95
C LEU A 295 4.76 11.74 -12.81
N PRO A 296 3.95 11.78 -13.91
CA PRO A 296 2.57 12.21 -13.81
C PRO A 296 1.76 11.17 -13.02
N ILE A 297 1.17 11.60 -11.92
CA ILE A 297 0.38 10.73 -11.03
C ILE A 297 -0.97 11.38 -10.73
N LYS A 298 -2.01 10.57 -10.74
CA LYS A 298 -3.33 10.96 -10.31
C LYS A 298 -3.57 10.45 -8.88
N TRP A 299 -3.42 11.36 -7.91
CA TRP A 299 -3.71 11.10 -6.50
C TRP A 299 -5.16 11.45 -6.19
N THR A 300 -5.90 10.53 -5.56
CA THR A 300 -7.21 10.87 -4.98
C THR A 300 -7.02 11.65 -3.69
N TYR A 301 -8.01 12.46 -3.33
CA TYR A 301 -8.00 13.16 -2.03
C TYR A 301 -8.30 12.24 -0.83
N SER A 302 -8.48 10.95 -1.06
CA SER A 302 -8.64 9.91 -0.04
C SER A 302 -7.41 9.00 0.12
N GLY A 303 -6.34 9.23 -0.65
CA GLY A 303 -5.07 8.51 -0.52
C GLY A 303 -4.86 7.34 -1.46
N PHE A 304 -5.78 7.05 -2.40
CA PHE A 304 -5.55 6.07 -3.45
C PHE A 304 -4.80 6.68 -4.64
N ILE A 305 -4.07 5.85 -5.38
CA ILE A 305 -3.51 6.19 -6.68
C ILE A 305 -4.44 5.65 -7.77
N LEU A 306 -4.70 6.45 -8.79
CA LEU A 306 -5.33 6.01 -10.03
C LEU A 306 -4.23 5.82 -11.09
N ARG A 307 -3.93 4.57 -11.42
CA ARG A 307 -2.87 4.16 -12.37
C ARG A 307 -3.35 3.17 -13.42
N GLY A 308 -4.63 3.19 -13.71
CA GLY A 308 -5.18 2.47 -14.84
C GLY A 308 -4.61 2.96 -16.17
N GLY A 309 -4.60 2.08 -17.17
CA GLY A 309 -3.93 2.31 -18.45
C GLY A 309 -2.44 1.97 -18.46
N TRP A 310 -1.89 1.55 -17.31
CA TRP A 310 -0.49 1.15 -17.16
C TRP A 310 -0.33 0.05 -16.09
N MET A 311 0.02 0.44 -14.84
CA MET A 311 0.40 -0.50 -13.77
C MET A 311 -0.80 -1.29 -13.23
N PHE A 312 -2.00 -0.69 -13.21
CA PHE A 312 -3.22 -1.29 -12.68
C PHE A 312 -4.16 -1.75 -13.79
N GLY A 313 -3.61 -2.37 -14.84
CA GLY A 313 -4.39 -2.83 -15.98
C GLY A 313 -4.83 -1.69 -16.90
N LYS A 314 -5.82 -1.95 -17.77
CA LYS A 314 -6.18 -1.04 -18.85
C LYS A 314 -7.25 0.00 -18.52
N ASN A 315 -8.07 -0.24 -17.48
CA ASN A 315 -9.18 0.66 -17.14
C ASN A 315 -8.69 1.84 -16.30
N LYS A 316 -8.97 3.06 -16.74
CA LYS A 316 -8.47 4.30 -16.12
C LYS A 316 -8.97 4.53 -14.69
N GLU A 317 -10.08 3.90 -14.34
CA GLU A 317 -10.70 3.96 -13.01
C GLU A 317 -10.05 3.02 -11.99
N ALA A 318 -9.09 2.18 -12.42
CA ALA A 318 -8.39 1.27 -11.52
C ALA A 318 -7.61 2.06 -10.46
N PHE A 319 -7.81 1.68 -9.21
CA PHE A 319 -7.32 2.38 -8.01
C PHE A 319 -6.58 1.42 -7.09
N GLY A 320 -5.55 1.89 -6.45
CA GLY A 320 -4.78 1.03 -5.54
C GLY A 320 -3.49 1.68 -5.07
N HIS A 321 -2.50 0.87 -4.81
CA HIS A 321 -1.14 1.32 -4.51
C HIS A 321 -0.11 0.23 -4.83
N ASN A 322 1.11 0.64 -5.15
CA ASN A 322 2.27 -0.25 -5.25
C ASN A 322 3.26 -0.01 -4.13
N GLY A 323 4.06 -1.02 -3.81
CA GLY A 323 5.17 -0.93 -2.86
C GLY A 323 6.52 -0.91 -3.55
N TRP A 324 7.53 -0.40 -2.86
CA TRP A 324 8.91 -0.56 -3.28
C TRP A 324 9.25 -2.05 -3.38
N GLY A 325 10.04 -2.43 -4.35
CA GLY A 325 10.45 -3.82 -4.54
C GLY A 325 9.51 -4.70 -5.36
N GLY A 326 8.29 -4.21 -5.72
CA GLY A 326 7.44 -4.90 -6.69
C GLY A 326 6.07 -5.34 -6.21
N CYS A 327 5.79 -5.31 -4.90
CA CYS A 327 4.44 -5.60 -4.42
C CYS A 327 3.44 -4.56 -4.94
N LEU A 328 2.25 -5.01 -5.32
CA LEU A 328 1.15 -4.12 -5.70
C LEU A 328 -0.22 -4.74 -5.39
N GLY A 329 -1.22 -3.88 -5.25
CA GLY A 329 -2.62 -4.27 -5.13
C GLY A 329 -3.52 -3.18 -5.65
N PHE A 330 -4.59 -3.57 -6.34
CA PHE A 330 -5.55 -2.63 -6.90
C PHE A 330 -6.92 -3.26 -7.13
N GLY A 331 -7.92 -2.40 -7.19
CA GLY A 331 -9.27 -2.73 -7.63
C GLY A 331 -9.58 -2.12 -8.99
N ASP A 332 -10.30 -2.84 -9.82
CA ASP A 332 -10.83 -2.37 -11.08
C ASP A 332 -12.37 -2.38 -11.03
N PRO A 333 -13.02 -1.23 -10.84
CA PRO A 333 -14.47 -1.17 -10.72
C PRO A 333 -15.22 -1.42 -12.04
N VAL A 334 -14.52 -1.35 -13.18
CA VAL A 334 -15.10 -1.64 -14.51
C VAL A 334 -15.21 -3.15 -14.75
N LYS A 335 -14.17 -3.89 -14.37
CA LYS A 335 -14.16 -5.37 -14.45
C LYS A 335 -14.77 -6.02 -13.21
N GLY A 336 -14.91 -5.27 -12.11
CA GLY A 336 -15.37 -5.78 -10.82
C GLY A 336 -14.40 -6.80 -10.25
N ILE A 337 -13.11 -6.45 -10.13
CA ILE A 337 -12.06 -7.35 -9.66
C ILE A 337 -11.11 -6.66 -8.69
N GLY A 338 -10.59 -7.45 -7.75
CA GLY A 338 -9.40 -7.12 -6.95
C GLY A 338 -8.21 -7.97 -7.39
N ILE A 339 -7.06 -7.35 -7.55
CA ILE A 339 -5.81 -8.02 -7.96
C ILE A 339 -4.70 -7.62 -7.02
N ALA A 340 -3.84 -8.59 -6.65
CA ALA A 340 -2.60 -8.28 -5.94
C ALA A 340 -1.47 -9.24 -6.30
N TYR A 341 -0.25 -8.74 -6.18
CA TYR A 341 1.00 -9.48 -6.30
C TYR A 341 1.90 -9.10 -5.14
N VAL A 342 2.44 -10.09 -4.44
CA VAL A 342 3.44 -9.90 -3.40
C VAL A 342 4.65 -10.80 -3.64
N THR A 343 5.85 -10.32 -3.32
CA THR A 343 7.11 -11.00 -3.58
C THR A 343 8.12 -10.73 -2.47
N LYS A 344 8.97 -11.69 -2.16
CA LYS A 344 10.14 -11.48 -1.30
C LYS A 344 11.33 -10.87 -2.04
N LYS A 345 11.38 -11.01 -3.36
CA LYS A 345 12.49 -10.57 -4.21
C LYS A 345 12.32 -9.10 -4.56
N ILE A 346 13.00 -8.23 -3.81
CA ILE A 346 12.95 -6.79 -4.04
C ILE A 346 13.63 -6.46 -5.36
N ASN A 347 12.87 -5.87 -6.29
CA ASN A 347 13.41 -5.17 -7.44
C ASN A 347 13.69 -3.71 -7.02
N PRO A 348 14.93 -3.25 -7.06
CA PRO A 348 15.28 -1.89 -6.59
C PRO A 348 14.70 -0.76 -7.47
N SER A 349 14.10 -1.10 -8.61
CA SER A 349 13.45 -0.12 -9.48
C SER A 349 12.26 0.56 -8.78
N MET A 350 12.20 1.89 -8.88
CA MET A 350 11.03 2.68 -8.47
C MET A 350 9.87 2.58 -9.48
N SER A 351 10.12 2.00 -10.65
CA SER A 351 9.12 1.74 -11.69
C SER A 351 8.30 0.49 -11.36
N ALA A 352 7.27 0.24 -12.17
CA ALA A 352 6.47 -0.97 -12.06
C ALA A 352 7.34 -2.23 -12.23
N ASP A 353 7.12 -3.21 -11.37
CA ASP A 353 7.77 -4.52 -11.49
C ASP A 353 7.24 -5.25 -12.71
N THR A 354 8.14 -5.63 -13.63
CA THR A 354 7.77 -6.30 -14.88
C THR A 354 7.09 -7.64 -14.67
N ARG A 355 7.42 -8.38 -13.59
CA ARG A 355 6.76 -9.64 -13.23
C ARG A 355 5.27 -9.41 -12.97
N ALA A 356 4.96 -8.45 -12.10
CA ALA A 356 3.60 -8.08 -11.77
C ALA A 356 2.84 -7.53 -12.99
N VAL A 357 3.44 -6.59 -13.73
CA VAL A 357 2.82 -5.97 -14.92
C VAL A 357 2.47 -7.00 -15.98
N ASN A 358 3.35 -7.98 -16.24
CA ASN A 358 3.09 -9.03 -17.23
C ASN A 358 1.95 -9.96 -16.79
N LEU A 359 1.88 -10.33 -15.50
CA LEU A 359 0.75 -11.10 -14.96
C LEU A 359 -0.56 -10.32 -15.09
N ILE A 360 -0.55 -9.03 -14.80
CA ILE A 360 -1.73 -8.15 -14.93
C ILE A 360 -2.13 -8.04 -16.42
N LYS A 361 -1.19 -7.76 -17.32
CA LYS A 361 -1.46 -7.69 -18.76
C LYS A 361 -2.10 -8.98 -19.26
N LYS A 362 -1.53 -10.12 -18.91
CA LYS A 362 -2.07 -11.44 -19.25
C LYS A 362 -3.48 -11.64 -18.68
N THR A 363 -3.74 -11.17 -17.46
CA THR A 363 -5.08 -11.21 -16.85
C THR A 363 -6.11 -10.51 -17.72
N TYR A 364 -5.83 -9.28 -18.18
CA TYR A 364 -6.75 -8.53 -19.02
C TYR A 364 -6.90 -9.14 -20.43
N GLU A 365 -5.83 -9.69 -21.01
CA GLU A 365 -5.91 -10.45 -22.27
C GLU A 365 -6.90 -11.62 -22.18
N ILE A 366 -6.87 -12.35 -21.05
CA ILE A 366 -7.79 -13.48 -20.81
C ILE A 366 -9.24 -12.99 -20.63
N PHE A 367 -9.45 -11.92 -19.86
CA PHE A 367 -10.78 -11.35 -19.68
C PHE A 367 -11.39 -10.78 -20.96
N ASP A 368 -10.57 -10.38 -21.93
CA ASP A 368 -11.03 -9.78 -23.17
C ASP A 368 -11.32 -10.82 -24.28
N ARG A 369 -10.89 -12.07 -24.10
CA ARG A 369 -11.20 -13.19 -25.01
C ARG A 369 -12.59 -13.79 -24.74
N ASN A 370 -13.19 -13.49 -23.59
CA ASN A 370 -14.47 -14.00 -23.11
C ASN A 370 -15.45 -12.84 -22.84
#